data_72bd07a9e683a8e689e58e4336ed4600
#
_entry.id   72bd07a9e683a8e689e58e4336ed4600
#
_cell.length_a   1.000
_cell.length_b   1.000
_cell.length_c   1.000
_cell.angle_alpha   90.00
_cell.angle_beta   90.00
_cell.angle_gamma   90.00
#
_symmetry.space_group_name_H-M   'P 1'
#
loop_
_entity.id
_entity.type
_entity.pdbx_description
1 polymer ?
#
loop_
_entity_poly.entity_id
_entity_poly.type
_entity_poly.pdbx_seq_one_letter_code
_entity_poly.pdbx_strand_id
1 'polypeptide(L)'
;MSGPSGAGKDTVITAIHERGEPFATPVNLTTRAPREGEVDGIDYRFVTAAEFQRNVEAGEMLEHAQVYADMKGVARSEVRRALATGNDVILRVDIQGAETLRERLSGALLIFIIPDDLAQMETRMRERGMDETDIQQRMKTTQHEIAAQEGFDHVVENIDGDLGGTIDRVLAIIATERARPGREAVQV
;
A
#
# COMPACT_ATOMS: atom_id res chain seq x y z
N MET A 1 1.02 4.92 -0.09
CA MET A 1 -0.19 4.59 0.72
C MET A 1 0.09 3.35 1.54
N SER A 2 -0.10 3.44 2.85
CA SER A 2 0.11 2.34 3.80
C SER A 2 -1.07 2.23 4.77
N GLY A 3 -0.98 1.33 5.75
CA GLY A 3 -2.01 1.09 6.76
C GLY A 3 -2.13 -0.39 7.10
N PRO A 4 -2.85 -0.75 8.15
CA PRO A 4 -2.95 -2.12 8.62
C PRO A 4 -3.55 -3.08 7.60
N SER A 5 -3.29 -4.36 7.83
CA SER A 5 -3.87 -5.43 7.00
C SER A 5 -5.38 -5.42 7.15
N GLY A 6 -6.11 -5.31 6.04
CA GLY A 6 -7.58 -5.27 6.05
C GLY A 6 -8.20 -3.86 6.16
N ALA A 7 -7.41 -2.79 6.28
CA ALA A 7 -7.91 -1.41 6.30
C ALA A 7 -8.53 -0.92 4.98
N GLY A 8 -8.52 -1.74 3.92
CA GLY A 8 -9.14 -1.39 2.65
C GLY A 8 -8.26 -0.59 1.68
N LYS A 9 -6.95 -0.55 1.89
CA LYS A 9 -6.01 0.15 0.98
C LYS A 9 -6.18 -0.24 -0.49
N ASP A 10 -6.28 -1.53 -0.76
CA ASP A 10 -6.43 -2.03 -2.13
C ASP A 10 -7.75 -1.57 -2.74
N THR A 11 -8.83 -1.60 -1.95
CA THR A 11 -10.15 -1.10 -2.35
C THR A 11 -10.10 0.38 -2.69
N VAL A 12 -9.44 1.20 -1.86
CA VAL A 12 -9.28 2.64 -2.11
C VAL A 12 -8.49 2.89 -3.39
N ILE A 13 -7.36 2.21 -3.60
CA ILE A 13 -6.53 2.36 -4.81
C ILE A 13 -7.31 1.94 -6.06
N THR A 14 -7.98 0.78 -6.01
CA THR A 14 -8.81 0.30 -7.14
C THR A 14 -9.90 1.30 -7.47
N ALA A 15 -10.61 1.81 -6.47
CA ALA A 15 -11.70 2.76 -6.70
C ALA A 15 -11.21 4.14 -7.19
N ILE A 16 -9.99 4.57 -6.86
CA ILE A 16 -9.34 5.75 -7.45
C ILE A 16 -9.16 5.52 -8.97
N HIS A 17 -8.68 4.35 -9.38
CA HIS A 17 -8.53 4.01 -10.80
C HIS A 17 -9.87 3.90 -11.52
N GLU A 18 -10.89 3.29 -10.90
CA GLU A 18 -12.24 3.17 -11.47
C GLU A 18 -12.92 4.53 -11.69
N ARG A 19 -12.56 5.56 -10.91
CA ARG A 19 -12.99 6.94 -11.13
C ARG A 19 -12.28 7.63 -12.32
N GLY A 20 -11.30 6.97 -12.93
CA GLY A 20 -10.53 7.54 -14.04
C GLY A 20 -9.49 8.57 -13.61
N GLU A 21 -9.13 8.61 -12.33
CA GLU A 21 -8.10 9.52 -11.84
C GLU A 21 -6.71 9.13 -12.42
N PRO A 22 -5.90 10.11 -12.84
CA PRO A 22 -4.66 9.87 -13.57
C PRO A 22 -3.51 9.47 -12.64
N PHE A 23 -3.62 8.30 -12.03
CA PHE A 23 -2.55 7.69 -11.23
C PHE A 23 -2.01 6.44 -11.90
N ALA A 24 -0.72 6.19 -11.71
CA ALA A 24 -0.11 4.92 -12.04
C ALA A 24 0.20 4.13 -10.75
N THR A 25 0.00 2.82 -10.78
CA THR A 25 0.37 1.93 -9.67
C THR A 25 1.34 0.87 -10.17
N PRO A 26 2.58 0.84 -9.66
CA PRO A 26 3.53 -0.20 -10.00
C PRO A 26 3.06 -1.56 -9.51
N VAL A 27 3.39 -2.60 -10.26
CA VAL A 27 3.13 -3.97 -9.86
C VAL A 27 4.16 -4.43 -8.83
N ASN A 28 3.71 -4.71 -7.60
CA ASN A 28 4.59 -5.19 -6.54
C ASN A 28 4.96 -6.67 -6.75
N LEU A 29 6.19 -7.03 -6.38
CA LEU A 29 6.64 -8.41 -6.31
C LEU A 29 6.18 -9.05 -4.99
N THR A 30 5.87 -10.35 -5.03
CA THR A 30 5.60 -11.13 -3.81
C THR A 30 6.00 -12.59 -3.98
N THR A 31 6.41 -13.23 -2.88
CA THR A 31 6.76 -14.67 -2.86
C THR A 31 5.58 -15.57 -2.48
N ARG A 32 4.47 -14.99 -2.00
CA ARG A 32 3.28 -15.79 -1.72
C ARG A 32 2.64 -16.32 -3.00
N ALA A 33 1.95 -17.42 -2.88
CA ALA A 33 1.11 -17.91 -3.97
C ALA A 33 -0.03 -16.92 -4.31
N PRO A 34 -0.46 -16.86 -5.59
CA PRO A 34 -1.64 -16.08 -5.97
C PRO A 34 -2.89 -16.60 -5.25
N ARG A 35 -3.79 -15.67 -4.90
CA ARG A 35 -5.12 -16.01 -4.40
C ARG A 35 -6.07 -16.21 -5.57
N GLU A 36 -7.25 -16.78 -5.29
CA GLU A 36 -8.30 -16.89 -6.29
C GLU A 36 -8.66 -15.52 -6.87
N GLY A 37 -8.66 -15.42 -8.20
CA GLY A 37 -8.95 -14.19 -8.93
C GLY A 37 -7.76 -13.25 -9.13
N GLU A 38 -6.62 -13.45 -8.48
CA GLU A 38 -5.43 -12.63 -8.70
C GLU A 38 -4.69 -13.04 -9.99
N VAL A 39 -4.26 -12.04 -10.76
CA VAL A 39 -3.59 -12.22 -12.06
C VAL A 39 -2.14 -11.75 -11.96
N ASP A 40 -1.21 -12.65 -12.37
CA ASP A 40 0.23 -12.31 -12.43
C ASP A 40 0.50 -11.15 -13.39
N GLY A 41 1.32 -10.21 -12.92
CA GLY A 41 1.67 -9.01 -13.67
C GLY A 41 0.61 -7.91 -13.67
N ILE A 42 -0.54 -8.13 -13.00
CA ILE A 42 -1.60 -7.13 -12.78
C ILE A 42 -1.72 -6.81 -11.28
N ASP A 43 -2.11 -7.78 -10.47
CA ASP A 43 -2.27 -7.57 -9.02
C ASP A 43 -0.94 -7.61 -8.28
N TYR A 44 -0.13 -8.58 -8.62
CA TYR A 44 1.24 -8.79 -8.17
C TYR A 44 2.05 -9.48 -9.26
N ARG A 45 3.36 -9.38 -9.17
CA ARG A 45 4.28 -10.30 -9.83
C ARG A 45 4.66 -11.39 -8.82
N PHE A 46 4.15 -12.59 -9.06
CA PHE A 46 4.41 -13.74 -8.19
C PHE A 46 5.74 -14.38 -8.59
N VAL A 47 6.70 -14.31 -7.69
CA VAL A 47 8.08 -14.78 -7.92
C VAL A 47 8.49 -15.80 -6.88
N THR A 48 9.49 -16.62 -7.17
CA THR A 48 10.09 -17.51 -6.19
C THR A 48 10.92 -16.71 -5.17
N ALA A 49 11.12 -17.27 -3.96
CA ALA A 49 11.98 -16.66 -2.96
C ALA A 49 13.40 -16.40 -3.51
N ALA A 50 13.94 -17.33 -4.34
CA ALA A 50 15.24 -17.17 -4.95
C ALA A 50 15.30 -16.03 -5.97
N GLU A 51 14.24 -15.82 -6.76
CA GLU A 51 14.13 -14.68 -7.68
C GLU A 51 14.00 -13.36 -6.93
N PHE A 52 13.19 -13.33 -5.88
CA PHE A 52 13.05 -12.15 -5.03
C PHE A 52 14.42 -11.76 -4.43
N GLN A 53 15.12 -12.74 -3.85
CA GLN A 53 16.44 -12.52 -3.24
C GLN A 53 17.46 -12.00 -4.25
N ARG A 54 17.49 -12.52 -5.47
CA ARG A 54 18.37 -12.00 -6.54
C ARG A 54 18.09 -10.51 -6.84
N ASN A 55 16.83 -10.09 -6.87
CA ASN A 55 16.49 -8.67 -7.07
C ASN A 55 16.97 -7.80 -5.90
N VAL A 56 16.88 -8.31 -4.66
CA VAL A 56 17.41 -7.61 -3.47
C VAL A 56 18.92 -7.45 -3.57
N GLU A 57 19.65 -8.53 -3.83
CA GLU A 57 21.12 -8.53 -3.93
C GLU A 57 21.65 -7.67 -5.08
N ALA A 58 20.90 -7.59 -6.19
CA ALA A 58 21.20 -6.73 -7.31
C ALA A 58 20.89 -5.23 -7.05
N GLY A 59 20.29 -4.88 -5.90
CA GLY A 59 19.89 -3.50 -5.58
C GLY A 59 18.71 -2.98 -6.43
N GLU A 60 17.97 -3.88 -7.10
CA GLU A 60 16.85 -3.54 -7.98
C GLU A 60 15.57 -3.22 -7.20
N MET A 61 15.51 -3.53 -5.90
CA MET A 61 14.35 -3.21 -5.08
C MET A 61 14.44 -1.78 -4.56
N LEU A 62 13.37 -0.99 -4.78
CA LEU A 62 13.20 0.33 -4.17
C LEU A 62 12.93 0.19 -2.68
N GLU A 63 12.00 -0.69 -2.33
CA GLU A 63 11.73 -1.13 -0.97
C GLU A 63 11.33 -2.61 -0.98
N HIS A 64 11.52 -3.28 0.13
CA HIS A 64 11.00 -4.63 0.36
C HIS A 64 10.89 -4.88 1.87
N ALA A 65 9.93 -5.74 2.23
CA ALA A 65 9.73 -6.17 3.60
C ALA A 65 9.30 -7.64 3.67
N GLN A 66 9.57 -8.26 4.79
CA GLN A 66 8.97 -9.53 5.13
C GLN A 66 7.61 -9.27 5.79
N VAL A 67 6.56 -9.80 5.18
CA VAL A 67 5.18 -9.67 5.66
C VAL A 67 4.65 -11.06 5.99
N TYR A 68 4.62 -11.39 7.27
CA TYR A 68 4.40 -12.76 7.78
C TYR A 68 5.48 -13.73 7.28
N ALA A 69 5.08 -14.76 6.51
CA ALA A 69 6.01 -15.75 5.96
C ALA A 69 6.56 -15.36 4.57
N ASP A 70 6.02 -14.32 3.95
CA ASP A 70 6.29 -13.97 2.56
C ASP A 70 7.09 -12.67 2.44
N MET A 71 7.80 -12.54 1.33
CA MET A 71 8.44 -11.28 0.95
C MET A 71 7.52 -10.47 0.04
N LYS A 72 7.54 -9.16 0.21
CA LYS A 72 6.87 -8.19 -0.67
C LYS A 72 7.79 -7.02 -0.93
N GLY A 73 7.58 -6.35 -2.06
CA GLY A 73 8.34 -5.15 -2.37
C GLY A 73 8.05 -4.63 -3.76
N VAL A 74 8.61 -3.47 -4.08
CA VAL A 74 8.49 -2.85 -5.40
C VAL A 74 9.86 -2.65 -6.03
N ALA A 75 9.99 -3.05 -7.29
CA ALA A 75 11.22 -2.85 -8.04
C ALA A 75 11.33 -1.39 -8.53
N ARG A 76 12.56 -0.84 -8.52
CA ARG A 76 12.85 0.50 -9.05
C ARG A 76 12.42 0.66 -10.52
N SER A 77 12.62 -0.38 -11.32
CA SER A 77 12.21 -0.41 -12.74
C SER A 77 10.70 -0.23 -12.92
N GLU A 78 9.89 -0.84 -12.06
CA GLU A 78 8.43 -0.70 -12.10
C GLU A 78 7.99 0.72 -11.73
N VAL A 79 8.61 1.33 -10.73
CA VAL A 79 8.31 2.71 -10.33
C VAL A 79 8.74 3.70 -11.42
N ARG A 80 9.93 3.53 -12.00
CA ARG A 80 10.38 4.37 -13.13
C ARG A 80 9.44 4.26 -14.33
N ARG A 81 8.97 3.06 -14.64
CA ARG A 81 7.99 2.83 -15.71
C ARG A 81 6.66 3.55 -15.42
N ALA A 82 6.18 3.49 -14.18
CA ALA A 82 4.98 4.19 -13.78
C ALA A 82 5.15 5.72 -13.87
N LEU A 83 6.26 6.27 -13.39
CA LEU A 83 6.58 7.70 -13.48
C LEU A 83 6.71 8.18 -14.93
N ALA A 84 7.21 7.35 -15.84
CA ALA A 84 7.35 7.67 -17.26
C ALA A 84 6.00 7.92 -17.97
N THR A 85 4.87 7.54 -17.37
CA THR A 85 3.52 7.88 -17.87
C THR A 85 3.20 9.36 -17.70
N GLY A 86 3.95 10.11 -16.91
CA GLY A 86 3.67 11.50 -16.55
C GLY A 86 2.60 11.68 -15.47
N ASN A 87 2.04 10.58 -14.96
CA ASN A 87 1.06 10.59 -13.87
C ASN A 87 1.75 10.48 -12.50
N ASP A 88 1.06 10.92 -11.45
CA ASP A 88 1.48 10.61 -10.09
C ASP A 88 1.41 9.09 -9.84
N VAL A 89 2.32 8.61 -9.00
CA VAL A 89 2.46 7.18 -8.72
C VAL A 89 2.00 6.86 -7.30
N ILE A 90 1.06 5.92 -7.17
CA ILE A 90 0.63 5.40 -5.87
C ILE A 90 1.41 4.11 -5.59
N LEU A 91 2.29 4.15 -4.58
CA LEU A 91 2.96 2.97 -4.06
C LEU A 91 2.11 2.36 -2.94
N ARG A 92 1.83 1.06 -3.06
CA ARG A 92 1.13 0.26 -2.05
C ARG A 92 2.16 -0.51 -1.23
N VAL A 93 2.40 -0.07 -0.01
CA VAL A 93 3.43 -0.64 0.87
C VAL A 93 2.87 -0.93 2.26
N ASP A 94 3.55 -1.77 3.02
CA ASP A 94 3.34 -1.90 4.45
C ASP A 94 4.06 -0.78 5.22
N ILE A 95 4.02 -0.83 6.55
CA ILE A 95 4.61 0.20 7.39
C ILE A 95 6.13 0.26 7.25
N GLN A 96 6.81 -0.90 7.22
CA GLN A 96 8.26 -0.97 7.06
C GLN A 96 8.69 -0.43 5.69
N GLY A 97 7.92 -0.77 4.65
CA GLY A 97 8.11 -0.22 3.31
C GLY A 97 7.91 1.29 3.27
N ALA A 98 6.92 1.83 3.98
CA ALA A 98 6.70 3.28 4.05
C ALA A 98 7.85 4.01 4.75
N GLU A 99 8.38 3.47 5.85
CA GLU A 99 9.57 3.99 6.53
C GLU A 99 10.78 4.02 5.60
N THR A 100 11.03 2.90 4.89
CA THR A 100 12.11 2.81 3.90
C THR A 100 11.94 3.84 2.77
N LEU A 101 10.72 4.06 2.30
CA LEU A 101 10.44 5.05 1.26
C LEU A 101 10.64 6.48 1.76
N ARG A 102 10.29 6.77 3.01
CA ARG A 102 10.54 8.10 3.62
C ARG A 102 12.02 8.45 3.60
N GLU A 103 12.88 7.48 3.91
CA GLU A 103 14.33 7.67 3.91
C GLU A 103 14.92 7.80 2.49
N ARG A 104 14.37 7.05 1.53
CA ARG A 104 14.93 6.95 0.17
C ARG A 104 14.37 7.93 -0.84
N LEU A 105 13.14 8.41 -0.62
CA LEU A 105 12.42 9.28 -1.55
C LEU A 105 12.06 10.60 -0.89
N SER A 106 12.93 11.59 -1.05
CA SER A 106 12.62 12.95 -0.61
C SER A 106 11.36 13.46 -1.32
N GLY A 107 10.43 14.01 -0.54
CA GLY A 107 9.17 14.57 -1.06
C GLY A 107 8.07 13.52 -1.35
N ALA A 108 8.28 12.24 -1.04
CA ALA A 108 7.18 11.26 -1.09
C ALA A 108 6.11 11.61 -0.04
N LEU A 109 4.84 11.63 -0.47
CA LEU A 109 3.69 11.82 0.42
C LEU A 109 3.27 10.49 1.02
N LEU A 110 3.29 10.37 2.34
CA LEU A 110 2.90 9.17 3.06
C LEU A 110 1.48 9.32 3.63
N ILE A 111 0.54 8.58 3.06
CA ILE A 111 -0.86 8.52 3.54
C ILE A 111 -1.10 7.17 4.22
N PHE A 112 -1.60 7.21 5.44
CA PHE A 112 -1.97 6.03 6.22
C PHE A 112 -3.49 5.85 6.21
N ILE A 113 -3.94 4.68 5.76
CA ILE A 113 -5.37 4.33 5.76
C ILE A 113 -5.65 3.49 7.00
N ILE A 114 -6.59 3.91 7.81
CA ILE A 114 -7.08 3.15 8.98
C ILE A 114 -8.55 2.75 8.78
N PRO A 115 -8.99 1.63 9.35
CA PRO A 115 -10.42 1.34 9.42
C PRO A 115 -11.08 2.30 10.42
N ASP A 116 -12.31 2.67 10.17
CA ASP A 116 -13.14 3.47 11.09
C ASP A 116 -13.55 2.68 12.35
N ASP A 117 -13.74 1.37 12.21
CA ASP A 117 -14.10 0.48 13.30
C ASP A 117 -13.33 -0.85 13.24
N LEU A 118 -12.54 -1.10 14.28
CA LEU A 118 -11.79 -2.36 14.44
C LEU A 118 -12.71 -3.57 14.66
N ALA A 119 -13.85 -3.40 15.30
CA ALA A 119 -14.80 -4.49 15.51
C ALA A 119 -15.45 -4.92 14.19
N GLN A 120 -15.74 -3.98 13.30
CA GLN A 120 -16.21 -4.31 11.95
C GLN A 120 -15.13 -5.00 11.12
N MET A 121 -13.87 -4.60 11.25
CA MET A 121 -12.77 -5.27 10.58
C MET A 121 -12.65 -6.74 11.02
N GLU A 122 -12.77 -7.00 12.31
CA GLU A 122 -12.82 -8.35 12.89
C GLU A 122 -14.00 -9.16 12.33
N THR A 123 -15.19 -8.56 12.27
CA THR A 123 -16.40 -9.18 11.70
C THR A 123 -16.18 -9.57 10.24
N ARG A 124 -15.62 -8.68 9.42
CA ARG A 124 -15.30 -8.97 8.02
C ARG A 124 -14.27 -10.10 7.84
N MET A 125 -13.34 -10.27 8.79
CA MET A 125 -12.41 -11.40 8.77
C MET A 125 -13.14 -12.72 9.02
N ARG A 126 -14.10 -12.76 9.96
CA ARG A 126 -14.96 -13.94 10.22
C ARG A 126 -15.82 -14.30 9.01
N GLU A 127 -16.45 -13.31 8.39
CA GLU A 127 -17.28 -13.51 7.20
C GLU A 127 -16.51 -14.09 6.01
N ARG A 128 -15.20 -13.80 5.93
CA ARG A 128 -14.28 -14.38 4.93
C ARG A 128 -13.78 -15.78 5.28
N GLY A 129 -14.30 -16.37 6.36
CA GLY A 129 -13.97 -17.74 6.78
C GLY A 129 -12.61 -17.89 7.46
N MET A 130 -12.05 -16.79 7.98
CA MET A 130 -10.79 -16.85 8.75
C MET A 130 -11.05 -17.46 10.12
N ASP A 131 -10.14 -18.31 10.60
CA ASP A 131 -10.29 -18.89 11.93
C ASP A 131 -10.00 -17.84 13.04
N GLU A 132 -10.53 -18.11 14.24
CA GLU A 132 -10.48 -17.16 15.35
C GLU A 132 -9.04 -16.92 15.85
N THR A 133 -8.16 -17.91 15.75
CA THR A 133 -6.75 -17.76 16.15
C THR A 133 -6.02 -16.79 15.23
N ASP A 134 -6.24 -16.92 13.92
CA ASP A 134 -5.69 -16.02 12.91
C ASP A 134 -6.25 -14.59 13.05
N ILE A 135 -7.55 -14.47 13.36
CA ILE A 135 -8.19 -13.18 13.61
C ILE A 135 -7.53 -12.49 14.81
N GLN A 136 -7.41 -13.18 15.95
CA GLN A 136 -6.80 -12.61 17.15
C GLN A 136 -5.34 -12.19 16.92
N GLN A 137 -4.58 -13.00 16.19
CA GLN A 137 -3.20 -12.64 15.85
C GLN A 137 -3.15 -11.39 14.96
N ARG A 138 -4.03 -11.30 13.96
CA ARG A 138 -4.12 -10.13 13.07
C ARG A 138 -4.59 -8.88 13.79
N MET A 139 -5.55 -8.99 14.71
CA MET A 139 -6.03 -7.86 15.50
C MET A 139 -4.93 -7.29 16.40
N LYS A 140 -4.11 -8.14 17.02
CA LYS A 140 -2.93 -7.68 17.77
C LYS A 140 -1.94 -6.95 16.88
N THR A 141 -1.63 -7.51 15.71
CA THR A 141 -0.74 -6.86 14.73
C THR A 141 -1.32 -5.52 14.27
N THR A 142 -2.63 -5.46 13.98
CA THR A 142 -3.32 -4.23 13.58
C THR A 142 -3.20 -3.12 14.62
N GLN A 143 -3.34 -3.43 15.90
CA GLN A 143 -3.17 -2.42 16.97
C GLN A 143 -1.77 -1.83 16.99
N HIS A 144 -0.72 -2.66 16.80
CA HIS A 144 0.64 -2.17 16.66
C HIS A 144 0.85 -1.37 15.37
N GLU A 145 0.25 -1.83 14.28
CA GLU A 145 0.32 -1.13 12.99
C GLU A 145 -0.35 0.25 13.06
N ILE A 146 -1.48 0.40 13.74
CA ILE A 146 -2.15 1.70 13.94
C ILE A 146 -1.27 2.66 14.74
N ALA A 147 -0.52 2.19 15.73
CA ALA A 147 0.38 3.05 16.50
C ALA A 147 1.46 3.71 15.62
N ALA A 148 1.81 3.12 14.48
CA ALA A 148 2.78 3.69 13.54
C ALA A 148 2.23 4.89 12.72
N GLN A 149 0.94 5.23 12.84
CA GLN A 149 0.31 6.34 12.10
C GLN A 149 0.99 7.69 12.31
N GLU A 150 1.61 7.92 13.48
CA GLU A 150 2.34 9.16 13.79
C GLU A 150 3.54 9.40 12.84
N GLY A 151 4.05 8.35 12.21
CA GLY A 151 5.12 8.42 11.20
C GLY A 151 4.63 8.83 9.80
N PHE A 152 3.35 9.13 9.59
CA PHE A 152 2.78 9.45 8.29
C PHE A 152 2.39 10.94 8.20
N ASP A 153 2.37 11.46 6.96
CA ASP A 153 2.04 12.87 6.73
C ASP A 153 0.54 13.12 6.91
N HIS A 154 -0.28 12.12 6.53
CA HIS A 154 -1.73 12.14 6.70
C HIS A 154 -2.27 10.78 7.09
N VAL A 155 -3.33 10.80 7.91
CA VAL A 155 -4.12 9.63 8.28
C VAL A 155 -5.53 9.81 7.74
N VAL A 156 -6.05 8.80 7.05
CA VAL A 156 -7.40 8.81 6.47
C VAL A 156 -8.18 7.60 6.97
N GLU A 157 -9.32 7.85 7.61
CA GLU A 157 -10.26 6.81 7.99
C GLU A 157 -11.02 6.29 6.77
N ASN A 158 -10.99 4.99 6.56
CA ASN A 158 -11.78 4.32 5.53
C ASN A 158 -13.12 3.91 6.14
N ILE A 159 -14.09 4.81 6.04
CA ILE A 159 -15.42 4.67 6.63
C ILE A 159 -16.20 3.59 5.88
N ASP A 160 -16.74 2.64 6.62
CA ASP A 160 -17.59 1.58 6.05
C ASP A 160 -18.85 2.17 5.45
N GLY A 161 -19.19 1.74 4.22
CA GLY A 161 -20.31 2.30 3.47
C GLY A 161 -20.06 3.67 2.81
N ASP A 162 -18.92 4.35 3.11
CA ASP A 162 -18.56 5.65 2.51
C ASP A 162 -17.18 5.61 1.80
N LEU A 163 -16.98 4.63 0.95
CA LEU A 163 -15.76 4.56 0.12
C LEU A 163 -15.59 5.83 -0.73
N GLY A 164 -16.70 6.41 -1.19
CA GLY A 164 -16.71 7.65 -1.96
C GLY A 164 -16.05 8.80 -1.22
N GLY A 165 -16.49 9.07 0.00
CA GLY A 165 -15.92 10.11 0.83
C GLY A 165 -14.48 9.83 1.26
N THR A 166 -14.11 8.55 1.44
CA THR A 166 -12.71 8.17 1.70
C THR A 166 -11.81 8.55 0.53
N ILE A 167 -12.23 8.25 -0.71
CA ILE A 167 -11.48 8.62 -1.92
C ILE A 167 -11.37 10.14 -2.04
N ASP A 168 -12.46 10.87 -1.83
CA ASP A 168 -12.48 12.34 -1.92
C ASP A 168 -11.48 12.97 -0.93
N ARG A 169 -11.39 12.44 0.31
CA ARG A 169 -10.38 12.88 1.29
C ARG A 169 -8.95 12.61 0.82
N VAL A 170 -8.68 11.42 0.29
CA VAL A 170 -7.35 11.09 -0.27
C VAL A 170 -6.98 12.02 -1.42
N LEU A 171 -7.89 12.23 -2.37
CA LEU A 171 -7.66 13.10 -3.52
C LEU A 171 -7.46 14.57 -3.11
N ALA A 172 -8.20 15.07 -2.12
CA ALA A 172 -8.03 16.41 -1.58
C ALA A 172 -6.65 16.61 -0.93
N ILE A 173 -6.16 15.61 -0.19
CA ILE A 173 -4.80 15.62 0.38
C ILE A 173 -3.77 15.70 -0.75
N ILE A 174 -3.88 14.85 -1.76
CA ILE A 174 -2.95 14.82 -2.90
C ILE A 174 -2.98 16.16 -3.66
N ALA A 175 -4.15 16.73 -3.90
CA ALA A 175 -4.29 18.02 -4.57
C ALA A 175 -3.64 19.16 -3.76
N THR A 176 -3.81 19.16 -2.45
CA THR A 176 -3.18 20.13 -1.54
C THR A 176 -1.66 20.02 -1.59
N GLU A 177 -1.14 18.79 -1.53
CA GLU A 177 0.30 18.56 -1.60
C GLU A 177 0.89 18.92 -2.98
N ARG A 178 0.19 18.66 -4.08
CA ARG A 178 0.61 19.12 -5.42
C ARG A 178 0.74 20.64 -5.51
N ALA A 179 -0.17 21.36 -4.88
CA ALA A 179 -0.19 22.82 -4.90
C ALA A 179 0.83 23.45 -3.94
N ARG A 180 1.51 22.65 -3.10
CA ARG A 180 2.46 23.17 -2.11
C ARG A 180 3.66 23.83 -2.80
N PRO A 181 3.96 25.11 -2.48
CA PRO A 181 5.11 25.82 -3.05
C PRO A 181 6.44 25.10 -2.72
N GLY A 182 7.31 24.99 -3.71
CA GLY A 182 8.64 24.38 -3.54
C GLY A 182 8.64 22.84 -3.48
N ARG A 183 7.52 22.19 -3.82
CA ARG A 183 7.49 20.74 -3.96
C ARG A 183 8.33 20.31 -5.17
N GLU A 184 9.32 19.48 -4.91
CA GLU A 184 10.14 18.86 -5.95
C GLU A 184 9.53 17.54 -6.41
N ALA A 185 9.78 17.19 -7.67
CA ALA A 185 9.40 15.88 -8.21
C ALA A 185 10.25 14.77 -7.54
N VAL A 186 9.61 13.70 -7.11
CA VAL A 186 10.29 12.54 -6.53
C VAL A 186 11.12 11.84 -7.59
N GLN A 187 12.39 11.56 -7.29
CA GLN A 187 13.32 10.81 -8.12
C GLN A 187 13.55 9.41 -7.55
N VAL A 188 13.66 8.39 -8.44
CA VAL A 188 13.81 6.96 -8.08
C VAL A 188 15.04 6.35 -8.73
#